data_62682e6b0ac443bf712f108b41823644
#
_entry.id   62682e6b0ac443bf712f108b41823644
#
_cell.length_a   1.000
_cell.length_b   1.000
_cell.length_c   1.000
_cell.angle_alpha   90.00
_cell.angle_beta   90.00
_cell.angle_gamma   90.00
#
_symmetry.space_group_name_H-M   'P 1'
#
loop_
_entity.id
_entity.type
_entity.pdbx_description
1 polymer ?
#
loop_
_entity_poly.entity_id
_entity_poly.type
_entity_poly.pdbx_seq_one_letter_code
_entity_poly.pdbx_strand_id
1 'polypeptide(L)'
;MKGDIGMGLIKAVAGAVGGTMADQWKEFFYCEAMDKNVMVRKGQKQTSSRSSNTKGNDNIITNGSGIAVADGQCMIIVEQGKVVEICAESGQFTYDTSTEPSIFSGNLGDSISKTFATIGKRFTFGGDTGKDQRVYYFNTKELIDNKFGTPNPIPFRVVDSKIGLDIDVAVRCSGVYSYRISDPLLFYTNVCGNVENEYTREEIDRQLKTEF
;
A
#
# COMPACT_ATOMS: atom_id res chain seq x y z
N MET A 1 24.45 13.03 -11.90
CA MET A 1 24.31 13.09 -10.44
C MET A 1 24.07 11.67 -9.97
N LYS A 2 25.02 11.07 -9.26
CA LYS A 2 24.82 9.77 -8.64
C LYS A 2 23.86 9.99 -7.46
N GLY A 3 22.65 9.43 -7.56
CA GLY A 3 21.70 9.44 -6.45
C GLY A 3 22.33 8.72 -5.25
N ASP A 4 22.22 9.34 -4.11
CA ASP A 4 22.58 8.80 -2.82
C ASP A 4 21.87 7.46 -2.64
N ILE A 5 22.64 6.39 -2.53
CA ILE A 5 22.11 5.05 -2.24
C ILE A 5 21.72 5.11 -0.76
N GLY A 6 20.43 5.35 -0.53
CA GLY A 6 19.87 5.61 0.80
C GLY A 6 20.29 4.58 1.85
N MET A 7 20.75 5.09 2.99
CA MET A 7 20.97 4.32 4.20
C MET A 7 19.60 4.05 4.88
N GLY A 8 18.91 2.99 4.48
CA GLY A 8 17.67 2.54 5.09
C GLY A 8 17.73 1.09 5.54
N LEU A 9 16.69 0.61 6.21
CA LEU A 9 16.59 -0.80 6.60
C LEU A 9 16.58 -1.73 5.38
N ILE A 10 16.28 -1.20 4.19
CA ILE A 10 16.40 -1.94 2.94
C ILE A 10 17.48 -1.30 2.04
N LYS A 11 18.26 -2.14 1.38
CA LYS A 11 19.30 -1.72 0.43
C LYS A 11 18.99 -2.30 -0.94
N ALA A 12 19.05 -1.47 -1.98
CA ALA A 12 18.90 -1.93 -3.34
C ALA A 12 20.00 -2.94 -3.69
N VAL A 13 19.62 -4.06 -4.29
CA VAL A 13 20.57 -5.06 -4.77
C VAL A 13 21.02 -4.68 -6.16
N ALA A 14 22.24 -4.20 -6.28
CA ALA A 14 22.82 -3.85 -7.57
C ALA A 14 23.00 -5.11 -8.43
N GLY A 15 22.37 -5.13 -9.62
CA GLY A 15 22.63 -6.16 -10.64
C GLY A 15 21.81 -7.44 -10.56
N ALA A 16 20.69 -7.44 -9.85
CA ALA A 16 19.78 -8.58 -9.80
C ALA A 16 19.08 -8.81 -11.15
N VAL A 17 19.59 -9.74 -11.93
CA VAL A 17 18.88 -10.30 -13.08
C VAL A 17 17.93 -11.38 -12.57
N GLY A 18 16.65 -11.25 -12.93
CA GLY A 18 15.52 -11.98 -12.36
C GLY A 18 15.69 -13.51 -12.22
N GLY A 19 14.95 -14.06 -11.28
CA GLY A 19 14.62 -15.47 -11.15
C GLY A 19 15.59 -16.34 -10.34
N THR A 20 16.90 -16.13 -10.42
CA THR A 20 17.90 -16.96 -9.73
C THR A 20 18.27 -16.48 -8.33
N MET A 21 17.83 -15.27 -7.93
CA MET A 21 18.24 -14.68 -6.66
C MET A 21 17.36 -15.04 -5.48
N ALA A 22 16.10 -15.42 -5.71
CA ALA A 22 15.22 -15.90 -4.63
C ALA A 22 15.81 -17.12 -3.89
N ASP A 23 16.57 -17.97 -4.60
CA ASP A 23 17.22 -19.14 -4.01
C ASP A 23 18.46 -18.80 -3.16
N GLN A 24 18.98 -17.56 -3.23
CA GLN A 24 20.15 -17.12 -2.47
C GLN A 24 19.79 -16.56 -1.09
N TRP A 25 18.52 -16.10 -0.92
CA TRP A 25 18.04 -15.54 0.32
C TRP A 25 17.62 -16.61 1.31
N LYS A 26 17.84 -16.38 2.59
CA LYS A 26 17.32 -17.23 3.67
C LYS A 26 15.79 -17.14 3.73
N GLU A 27 15.28 -15.94 3.60
CA GLU A 27 13.85 -15.60 3.56
C GLU A 27 13.65 -14.57 2.46
N PHE A 28 12.53 -14.64 1.77
CA PHE A 28 12.19 -13.73 0.70
C PHE A 28 10.74 -13.27 0.86
N PHE A 29 10.55 -11.96 0.92
CA PHE A 29 9.24 -11.34 1.03
C PHE A 29 8.83 -10.74 -0.32
N TYR A 30 7.61 -11.02 -0.73
CA TYR A 30 7.07 -10.55 -1.99
C TYR A 30 5.56 -10.46 -1.94
N CYS A 31 4.98 -9.80 -2.92
CA CYS A 31 3.55 -9.83 -3.19
C CYS A 31 3.36 -10.10 -4.68
N GLU A 32 2.56 -11.12 -4.99
CA GLU A 32 2.13 -11.37 -6.37
C GLU A 32 1.31 -10.19 -6.91
N ALA A 33 1.03 -10.21 -8.21
CA ALA A 33 0.20 -9.20 -8.83
C ALA A 33 -1.15 -9.10 -8.10
N MET A 34 -1.43 -7.92 -7.56
CA MET A 34 -2.70 -7.66 -6.90
C MET A 34 -3.81 -7.49 -7.94
N ASP A 35 -4.92 -8.16 -7.71
CA ASP A 35 -6.17 -7.94 -8.46
C ASP A 35 -6.62 -6.47 -8.31
N LYS A 36 -7.39 -5.99 -9.29
CA LYS A 36 -7.95 -4.62 -9.28
C LYS A 36 -8.85 -4.32 -8.06
N ASN A 37 -9.31 -5.34 -7.36
CA ASN A 37 -10.13 -5.17 -6.16
C ASN A 37 -9.32 -5.16 -4.87
N VAL A 38 -8.04 -5.55 -4.91
CA VAL A 38 -7.18 -5.59 -3.74
C VAL A 38 -6.42 -4.29 -3.61
N MET A 39 -6.59 -3.61 -2.49
CA MET A 39 -5.93 -2.34 -2.16
C MET A 39 -4.66 -2.55 -1.34
N VAL A 40 -4.72 -3.47 -0.38
CA VAL A 40 -3.58 -3.81 0.49
C VAL A 40 -3.53 -5.32 0.65
N ARG A 41 -2.31 -5.87 0.65
CA ARG A 41 -2.08 -7.29 0.94
C ARG A 41 -0.88 -7.46 1.86
N LYS A 42 -1.00 -8.37 2.81
CA LYS A 42 0.14 -8.80 3.62
C LYS A 42 1.14 -9.54 2.73
N GLY A 43 2.43 -9.20 2.88
CA GLY A 43 3.50 -9.84 2.13
C GLY A 43 3.57 -11.34 2.36
N GLN A 44 3.82 -12.08 1.30
CA GLN A 44 4.07 -13.51 1.36
C GLN A 44 5.55 -13.74 1.72
N LYS A 45 5.80 -14.73 2.57
CA LYS A 45 7.14 -15.12 2.99
C LYS A 45 7.50 -16.47 2.38
N GLN A 46 8.56 -16.50 1.60
CA GLN A 46 9.16 -17.74 1.13
C GLN A 46 10.43 -18.01 1.93
N THR A 47 10.52 -19.18 2.52
CA THR A 47 11.67 -19.60 3.33
C THR A 47 12.45 -20.67 2.58
N SER A 48 13.76 -20.45 2.42
CA SER A 48 14.64 -21.47 1.82
C SER A 48 15.10 -22.49 2.87
N SER A 49 15.58 -23.64 2.41
CA SER A 49 16.17 -24.69 3.27
C SER A 49 17.42 -24.23 4.06
N ARG A 50 17.96 -23.06 3.73
CA ARG A 50 19.11 -22.43 4.41
C ARG A 50 18.71 -21.53 5.58
N SER A 51 17.42 -21.27 5.76
CA SER A 51 16.95 -20.48 6.89
C SER A 51 17.03 -21.30 8.17
N SER A 52 17.66 -20.76 9.19
CA SER A 52 17.62 -21.32 10.55
C SER A 52 16.23 -21.17 11.21
N ASN A 53 15.36 -20.37 10.60
CA ASN A 53 14.02 -20.03 11.11
C ASN A 53 12.92 -20.90 10.51
N THR A 54 13.15 -22.22 10.39
CA THR A 54 12.18 -23.18 9.83
C THR A 54 10.93 -23.38 10.67
N LYS A 55 10.94 -22.93 11.92
CA LYS A 55 9.79 -22.90 12.86
C LYS A 55 9.38 -21.48 13.24
N GLY A 56 9.92 -20.49 12.55
CA GLY A 56 9.74 -19.09 12.90
C GLY A 56 8.36 -18.58 12.58
N ASN A 57 7.93 -17.67 13.41
CA ASN A 57 6.74 -16.86 13.21
C ASN A 57 6.84 -16.11 11.87
N ASP A 58 5.78 -16.11 11.06
CA ASP A 58 5.70 -15.37 9.79
C ASP A 58 5.86 -13.85 9.97
N ASN A 59 5.76 -13.38 11.20
CA ASN A 59 5.88 -11.99 11.60
C ASN A 59 7.28 -11.62 12.11
N ILE A 60 8.33 -12.23 11.58
CA ILE A 60 9.73 -11.86 11.86
C ILE A 60 10.48 -11.77 10.53
N ILE A 61 11.20 -10.66 10.34
CA ILE A 61 12.07 -10.44 9.19
C ILE A 61 13.50 -10.62 9.65
N THR A 62 14.15 -11.67 9.16
CA THR A 62 15.55 -11.96 9.51
C THR A 62 16.48 -10.99 8.79
N ASN A 63 17.53 -10.55 9.46
CA ASN A 63 18.59 -9.72 8.83
C ASN A 63 19.19 -10.45 7.62
N GLY A 64 19.27 -9.76 6.49
CA GLY A 64 19.67 -10.31 5.20
C GLY A 64 18.55 -10.98 4.41
N SER A 65 17.28 -10.84 4.82
CA SER A 65 16.12 -11.25 4.00
C SER A 65 16.01 -10.42 2.73
N GLY A 66 15.56 -11.06 1.65
CA GLY A 66 15.21 -10.37 0.41
C GLY A 66 13.78 -9.81 0.47
N ILE A 67 13.58 -8.64 -0.13
CA ILE A 67 12.26 -8.02 -0.27
C ILE A 67 12.10 -7.56 -1.72
N ALA A 68 11.05 -8.03 -2.41
CA ALA A 68 10.73 -7.56 -3.75
C ALA A 68 9.55 -6.59 -3.72
N VAL A 69 9.67 -5.52 -4.48
CA VAL A 69 8.59 -4.55 -4.74
C VAL A 69 8.35 -4.50 -6.23
N ALA A 70 7.15 -4.78 -6.68
CA ALA A 70 6.79 -4.72 -8.09
C ALA A 70 6.28 -3.33 -8.49
N ASP A 71 6.29 -3.05 -9.80
CA ASP A 71 5.71 -1.82 -10.34
C ASP A 71 4.23 -1.69 -9.96
N GLY A 72 3.86 -0.49 -9.53
CA GLY A 72 2.51 -0.19 -9.07
C GLY A 72 2.21 -0.72 -7.67
N GLN A 73 3.24 -1.08 -6.92
CA GLN A 73 3.15 -1.42 -5.50
C GLN A 73 3.97 -0.43 -4.66
N CYS A 74 3.50 -0.21 -3.44
CA CYS A 74 4.30 0.41 -2.39
C CYS A 74 4.35 -0.56 -1.22
N MET A 75 5.56 -0.85 -0.72
CA MET A 75 5.79 -1.73 0.41
C MET A 75 6.00 -0.89 1.68
N ILE A 76 5.42 -1.33 2.79
CA ILE A 76 5.77 -0.83 4.11
C ILE A 76 6.17 -1.98 5.03
N ILE A 77 7.10 -1.69 5.95
CA ILE A 77 7.43 -2.59 7.07
C ILE A 77 6.84 -1.97 8.34
N VAL A 78 6.10 -2.79 9.05
CA VAL A 78 5.48 -2.43 10.32
C VAL A 78 6.09 -3.25 11.43
N GLU A 79 6.59 -2.58 12.45
CA GLU A 79 7.14 -3.21 13.67
C GLU A 79 6.32 -2.77 14.87
N GLN A 80 5.70 -3.73 15.57
CA GLN A 80 4.84 -3.46 16.73
C GLN A 80 3.77 -2.39 16.47
N GLY A 81 3.13 -2.44 15.30
CA GLY A 81 2.10 -1.49 14.89
C GLY A 81 2.62 -0.12 14.43
N LYS A 82 3.93 0.08 14.33
CA LYS A 82 4.55 1.30 13.81
C LYS A 82 5.21 1.04 12.47
N VAL A 83 4.99 1.92 11.51
CA VAL A 83 5.70 1.86 10.22
C VAL A 83 7.15 2.26 10.43
N VAL A 84 8.09 1.38 10.07
CA VAL A 84 9.53 1.61 10.22
C VAL A 84 10.24 1.77 8.88
N GLU A 85 9.62 1.32 7.79
CA GLU A 85 10.19 1.45 6.44
C GLU A 85 9.09 1.61 5.41
N ILE A 86 9.34 2.37 4.36
CA ILE A 86 8.46 2.53 3.21
C ILE A 86 9.25 2.53 1.91
N CYS A 87 8.81 1.75 0.92
CA CYS A 87 9.42 1.68 -0.40
C CYS A 87 8.37 1.64 -1.51
N ALA A 88 8.39 2.66 -2.36
CA ALA A 88 7.57 2.74 -3.56
C ALA A 88 8.39 2.63 -4.86
N GLU A 89 9.67 2.27 -4.74
CA GLU A 89 10.52 1.96 -5.88
C GLU A 89 10.43 0.48 -6.21
N SER A 90 10.22 0.15 -7.48
CA SER A 90 10.25 -1.24 -7.93
C SER A 90 11.68 -1.78 -7.92
N GLY A 91 11.84 -3.00 -7.44
CA GLY A 91 13.16 -3.64 -7.36
C GLY A 91 13.24 -4.74 -6.33
N GLN A 92 14.46 -5.19 -6.11
CA GLN A 92 14.80 -6.14 -5.06
C GLN A 92 15.73 -5.46 -4.04
N PHE A 93 15.41 -5.66 -2.78
CA PHE A 93 16.07 -5.02 -1.66
C PHE A 93 16.51 -6.06 -0.65
N THR A 94 17.56 -5.76 0.12
CA THR A 94 17.98 -6.57 1.27
C THR A 94 17.60 -5.85 2.56
N TYR A 95 16.96 -6.56 3.47
CA TYR A 95 16.67 -6.06 4.82
C TYR A 95 17.93 -6.06 5.67
N ASP A 96 18.30 -4.90 6.21
CA ASP A 96 19.52 -4.71 7.02
C ASP A 96 19.18 -3.96 8.31
N THR A 97 19.20 -4.68 9.41
CA THR A 97 18.89 -4.14 10.75
C THR A 97 19.98 -3.23 11.33
N SER A 98 21.14 -3.14 10.68
CA SER A 98 22.26 -2.28 11.14
C SER A 98 22.09 -0.81 10.73
N THR A 99 21.07 -0.49 9.94
CA THR A 99 20.82 0.85 9.41
C THR A 99 19.54 1.44 9.94
N GLU A 100 19.45 2.77 9.91
CA GLU A 100 18.25 3.50 10.34
C GLU A 100 17.13 3.36 9.31
N PRO A 101 15.85 3.48 9.74
CA PRO A 101 14.70 3.52 8.84
C PRO A 101 14.82 4.61 7.78
N SER A 102 14.35 4.32 6.58
CA SER A 102 14.40 5.27 5.46
C SER A 102 13.12 5.27 4.64
N ILE A 103 13.06 6.19 3.69
CA ILE A 103 11.95 6.34 2.78
C ILE A 103 12.46 6.23 1.35
N PHE A 104 11.99 5.22 0.64
CA PHE A 104 12.15 5.11 -0.80
C PHE A 104 10.83 5.53 -1.46
N SER A 105 10.67 6.82 -1.69
CA SER A 105 9.38 7.40 -2.11
C SER A 105 9.00 7.13 -3.57
N GLY A 106 9.97 6.80 -4.42
CA GLY A 106 9.71 6.54 -5.83
C GLY A 106 8.84 7.62 -6.47
N ASN A 107 7.80 7.19 -7.18
CA ASN A 107 6.84 8.09 -7.84
C ASN A 107 5.83 8.78 -6.90
N LEU A 108 5.83 8.45 -5.61
CA LEU A 108 4.91 9.01 -4.60
C LEU A 108 5.54 10.18 -3.81
N GLY A 109 6.75 10.56 -4.17
CA GLY A 109 7.67 11.58 -3.65
C GLY A 109 7.19 12.49 -2.52
N ASP A 110 6.51 13.58 -2.88
CA ASP A 110 6.26 14.68 -1.95
C ASP A 110 5.22 14.35 -0.87
N SER A 111 4.21 13.55 -1.18
CA SER A 111 3.12 13.21 -0.24
C SER A 111 3.66 12.36 0.91
N ILE A 112 4.37 11.28 0.57
CA ILE A 112 4.94 10.34 1.55
C ILE A 112 6.00 11.04 2.40
N SER A 113 6.88 11.83 1.80
CA SER A 113 7.94 12.53 2.53
C SER A 113 7.39 13.48 3.58
N LYS A 114 6.33 14.22 3.26
CA LYS A 114 5.65 15.13 4.21
C LYS A 114 4.96 14.36 5.33
N THR A 115 4.25 13.30 4.98
CA THR A 115 3.53 12.48 5.94
C THR A 115 4.50 11.78 6.90
N PHE A 116 5.59 11.22 6.38
CA PHE A 116 6.62 10.59 7.19
C PHE A 116 7.33 11.60 8.11
N ALA A 117 7.65 12.79 7.64
CA ALA A 117 8.22 13.84 8.47
C ALA A 117 7.31 14.22 9.64
N THR A 118 5.99 14.15 9.44
CA THR A 118 4.99 14.46 10.47
C THR A 118 4.80 13.29 11.44
N ILE A 119 4.74 12.07 10.95
CA ILE A 119 4.50 10.87 11.73
C ILE A 119 5.80 10.32 12.31
N GLY A 120 6.92 10.50 11.60
CA GLY A 120 8.25 9.97 11.96
C GLY A 120 8.78 10.42 13.33
N LYS A 121 8.31 11.55 13.84
CA LYS A 121 8.60 11.97 15.22
C LYS A 121 8.01 11.04 16.29
N ARG A 122 7.12 10.12 15.89
CA ARG A 122 6.53 9.10 16.76
C ARG A 122 7.28 7.76 16.69
N PHE A 123 8.25 7.63 15.79
CA PHE A 123 9.04 6.43 15.64
C PHE A 123 10.19 6.46 16.66
N THR A 124 10.10 5.63 17.66
CA THR A 124 11.21 5.40 18.60
C THR A 124 12.02 4.22 18.10
N PHE A 125 13.28 4.47 17.79
CA PHE A 125 14.25 3.44 17.49
C PHE A 125 14.42 2.53 18.70
N GLY A 126 14.28 1.24 18.52
CA GLY A 126 14.46 0.26 19.57
C GLY A 126 14.67 -1.09 18.94
N GLY A 127 15.90 -1.38 18.55
CA GLY A 127 16.30 -2.67 18.03
C GLY A 127 16.31 -3.71 19.14
N ASP A 128 15.21 -4.43 19.29
CA ASP A 128 15.19 -5.67 20.04
C ASP A 128 14.68 -6.76 19.10
N THR A 129 15.57 -7.71 18.80
CA THR A 129 15.30 -8.83 17.89
C THR A 129 14.25 -9.73 18.49
N GLY A 130 13.12 -9.89 17.77
CA GLY A 130 12.04 -10.80 18.18
C GLY A 130 10.66 -10.14 18.25
N LYS A 131 10.52 -8.92 17.75
CA LYS A 131 9.26 -8.19 17.77
C LYS A 131 8.41 -8.52 16.55
N ASP A 132 7.08 -8.39 16.66
CA ASP A 132 6.13 -8.56 15.57
C ASP A 132 6.41 -7.57 14.43
N GLN A 133 6.93 -8.10 13.33
CA GLN A 133 7.28 -7.37 12.12
C GLN A 133 6.45 -7.89 10.96
N ARG A 134 5.80 -6.99 10.22
CA ARG A 134 4.93 -7.33 9.12
C ARG A 134 5.28 -6.52 7.89
N VAL A 135 5.19 -7.15 6.72
CA VAL A 135 5.35 -6.48 5.44
C VAL A 135 3.98 -6.36 4.79
N TYR A 136 3.61 -5.15 4.37
CA TYR A 136 2.39 -4.89 3.64
C TYR A 136 2.70 -4.26 2.29
N TYR A 137 1.92 -4.63 1.28
CA TYR A 137 1.99 -4.09 -0.07
C TYR A 137 0.69 -3.37 -0.41
N PHE A 138 0.82 -2.14 -0.87
CA PHE A 138 -0.28 -1.28 -1.28
C PHE A 138 -0.34 -1.22 -2.80
N ASN A 139 -1.52 -1.37 -3.35
CA ASN A 139 -1.77 -1.15 -4.77
C ASN A 139 -1.82 0.36 -5.05
N THR A 140 -0.83 0.88 -5.78
CA THR A 140 -0.75 2.30 -6.14
C THR A 140 -1.26 2.58 -7.55
N LYS A 141 -1.75 1.54 -8.25
CA LYS A 141 -2.38 1.68 -9.56
C LYS A 141 -3.74 2.35 -9.43
N GLU A 142 -4.21 2.92 -10.52
CA GLU A 142 -5.54 3.50 -10.58
C GLU A 142 -6.61 2.41 -10.59
N LEU A 143 -7.56 2.51 -9.66
CA LEU A 143 -8.72 1.64 -9.54
C LEU A 143 -9.86 2.25 -10.34
N ILE A 144 -10.08 1.72 -11.52
CA ILE A 144 -11.05 2.21 -12.50
C ILE A 144 -12.41 1.48 -12.37
N ASP A 145 -13.40 1.95 -13.14
CA ASP A 145 -14.73 1.34 -13.29
C ASP A 145 -15.57 1.34 -11.99
N ASN A 146 -15.39 2.35 -11.12
CA ASN A 146 -16.24 2.52 -9.96
C ASN A 146 -17.53 3.20 -10.37
N LYS A 147 -18.65 2.46 -10.37
CA LYS A 147 -19.95 2.95 -10.79
C LYS A 147 -20.70 3.55 -9.62
N PHE A 148 -21.32 4.70 -9.84
CA PHE A 148 -22.27 5.30 -8.92
C PHE A 148 -23.58 5.65 -9.66
N GLY A 149 -24.65 5.81 -8.92
CA GLY A 149 -25.92 6.22 -9.48
C GLY A 149 -27.06 6.21 -8.48
N THR A 150 -28.14 6.86 -8.85
CA THR A 150 -29.36 6.87 -8.05
C THR A 150 -30.12 5.55 -8.22
N PRO A 151 -30.34 4.76 -7.15
CA PRO A 151 -31.07 3.49 -7.24
C PRO A 151 -32.52 3.70 -7.66
N ASN A 152 -33.17 4.76 -7.17
CA ASN A 152 -34.51 5.16 -7.51
C ASN A 152 -34.52 6.52 -8.20
N PRO A 153 -35.46 6.77 -9.14
CA PRO A 153 -35.64 8.11 -9.69
C PRO A 153 -35.95 9.13 -8.59
N ILE A 154 -35.34 10.29 -8.68
CA ILE A 154 -35.58 11.41 -7.77
C ILE A 154 -36.65 12.28 -8.42
N PRO A 155 -37.80 12.53 -7.77
CA PRO A 155 -38.82 13.43 -8.30
C PRO A 155 -38.30 14.86 -8.28
N PHE A 156 -38.46 15.57 -9.39
CA PHE A 156 -38.04 16.94 -9.54
C PHE A 156 -39.08 17.73 -10.29
N ARG A 157 -39.57 18.83 -9.69
CA ARG A 157 -40.56 19.72 -10.32
C ARG A 157 -39.84 20.81 -11.09
N VAL A 158 -40.18 20.93 -12.36
CA VAL A 158 -39.66 21.97 -13.25
C VAL A 158 -40.78 22.99 -13.50
N VAL A 159 -40.50 24.26 -13.11
CA VAL A 159 -41.44 25.36 -13.30
C VAL A 159 -40.76 26.48 -14.09
N ASP A 160 -41.36 26.87 -15.21
CA ASP A 160 -41.00 28.08 -15.96
C ASP A 160 -42.25 28.92 -16.19
N SER A 161 -42.39 29.98 -15.40
CA SER A 161 -43.56 30.88 -15.44
C SER A 161 -43.67 31.71 -16.74
N LYS A 162 -42.57 31.88 -17.48
CA LYS A 162 -42.54 32.64 -18.73
C LYS A 162 -43.29 31.93 -19.87
N ILE A 163 -43.19 30.60 -19.87
CA ILE A 163 -43.81 29.75 -20.88
C ILE A 163 -44.99 28.94 -20.34
N GLY A 164 -45.33 29.12 -19.06
CA GLY A 164 -46.43 28.37 -18.42
C GLY A 164 -46.10 26.89 -18.22
N LEU A 165 -44.83 26.50 -18.12
CA LEU A 165 -44.45 25.12 -17.90
C LEU A 165 -44.48 24.81 -16.40
N ASP A 166 -45.16 23.75 -16.04
CA ASP A 166 -45.19 23.19 -14.67
C ASP A 166 -45.33 21.67 -14.76
N ILE A 167 -44.23 20.95 -14.64
CA ILE A 167 -44.20 19.51 -14.81
C ILE A 167 -43.35 18.82 -13.74
N ASP A 168 -43.75 17.63 -13.35
CA ASP A 168 -42.93 16.73 -12.52
C ASP A 168 -42.16 15.78 -13.42
N VAL A 169 -40.83 15.70 -13.19
CA VAL A 169 -39.94 14.79 -13.90
C VAL A 169 -39.27 13.86 -12.91
N ALA A 170 -38.88 12.68 -13.37
CA ALA A 170 -38.11 11.72 -12.61
C ALA A 170 -36.68 11.74 -13.12
N VAL A 171 -35.72 12.15 -12.26
CA VAL A 171 -34.32 12.30 -12.63
C VAL A 171 -33.53 11.10 -12.14
N ARG A 172 -32.69 10.52 -13.01
CA ARG A 172 -31.67 9.55 -12.65
C ARG A 172 -30.31 10.09 -12.99
N CYS A 173 -29.35 9.83 -12.10
CA CYS A 173 -27.96 10.15 -12.31
C CYS A 173 -27.14 8.87 -12.23
N SER A 174 -26.18 8.70 -13.11
CA SER A 174 -25.20 7.62 -13.06
C SER A 174 -23.86 8.10 -13.64
N GLY A 175 -22.78 7.53 -13.14
CA GLY A 175 -21.45 7.86 -13.61
C GLY A 175 -20.44 6.79 -13.22
N VAL A 176 -19.20 7.04 -13.62
CA VAL A 176 -18.04 6.20 -13.31
C VAL A 176 -16.95 7.11 -12.79
N TYR A 177 -16.24 6.66 -11.78
CA TYR A 177 -15.07 7.36 -11.24
C TYR A 177 -13.90 6.41 -11.07
N SER A 178 -12.71 6.96 -10.94
CA SER A 178 -11.50 6.23 -10.58
C SER A 178 -10.84 6.88 -9.37
N TYR A 179 -10.04 6.09 -8.65
CA TYR A 179 -9.25 6.57 -7.53
C TYR A 179 -8.00 5.71 -7.37
N ARG A 180 -7.04 6.21 -6.62
CA ARG A 180 -5.81 5.49 -6.27
C ARG A 180 -5.37 5.84 -4.86
N ILE A 181 -4.58 4.97 -4.24
CA ILE A 181 -3.89 5.27 -3.00
C ILE A 181 -2.72 6.20 -3.34
N SER A 182 -2.84 7.48 -2.97
CA SER A 182 -1.80 8.48 -3.17
C SER A 182 -0.79 8.54 -2.02
N ASP A 183 -1.21 8.16 -0.82
CA ASP A 183 -0.38 8.09 0.37
C ASP A 183 -0.64 6.79 1.14
N PRO A 184 0.15 5.73 0.89
CA PRO A 184 0.02 4.45 1.56
C PRO A 184 0.18 4.52 3.08
N LEU A 185 0.97 5.47 3.58
CA LEU A 185 1.20 5.64 5.00
C LEU A 185 -0.02 6.19 5.72
N LEU A 186 -0.67 7.23 5.15
CA LEU A 186 -1.94 7.73 5.64
C LEU A 186 -3.04 6.68 5.54
N PHE A 187 -3.07 5.92 4.45
CA PHE A 187 -4.04 4.86 4.26
C PHE A 187 -3.88 3.76 5.32
N TYR A 188 -2.64 3.36 5.61
CA TYR A 188 -2.36 2.41 6.67
C TYR A 188 -2.82 2.93 8.03
N THR A 189 -2.43 4.16 8.39
CA THR A 189 -2.68 4.70 9.74
C THR A 189 -4.13 5.05 10.02
N ASN A 190 -4.88 5.46 8.99
CA ASN A 190 -6.24 6.00 9.17
C ASN A 190 -7.34 5.07 8.66
N VAL A 191 -7.03 4.13 7.77
CA VAL A 191 -8.06 3.34 7.09
C VAL A 191 -7.91 1.85 7.38
N CYS A 192 -6.84 1.19 6.91
CA CYS A 192 -6.77 -0.26 6.96
C CYS A 192 -6.09 -0.83 8.21
N GLY A 193 -5.13 -0.11 8.81
CA GLY A 193 -4.36 -0.64 9.94
C GLY A 193 -3.70 -1.99 9.64
N ASN A 194 -3.62 -2.86 10.65
CA ASN A 194 -3.12 -4.23 10.49
C ASN A 194 -4.16 -5.10 9.78
N VAL A 195 -3.81 -5.54 8.58
CA VAL A 195 -4.60 -6.46 7.76
C VAL A 195 -4.11 -7.89 8.00
N GLU A 196 -5.02 -8.85 8.14
CA GLU A 196 -4.62 -10.27 8.31
C GLU A 196 -4.09 -10.86 7.01
N ASN A 197 -4.83 -10.70 5.92
CA ASN A 197 -4.46 -11.18 4.59
C ASN A 197 -4.49 -10.05 3.57
N GLU A 198 -5.67 -9.50 3.32
CA GLU A 198 -5.87 -8.43 2.33
C GLU A 198 -6.99 -7.47 2.76
N TYR A 199 -6.93 -6.25 2.25
CA TYR A 199 -7.95 -5.21 2.34
C TYR A 199 -8.44 -4.92 0.92
N THR A 200 -9.74 -5.07 0.72
CA THR A 200 -10.34 -4.94 -0.60
C THR A 200 -11.06 -3.61 -0.76
N ARG A 201 -11.29 -3.20 -2.01
CA ARG A 201 -12.06 -1.99 -2.31
C ARG A 201 -13.51 -2.05 -1.80
N GLU A 202 -14.11 -3.24 -1.67
CA GLU A 202 -15.47 -3.39 -1.16
C GLU A 202 -15.64 -2.82 0.25
N GLU A 203 -14.58 -2.86 1.04
CA GLU A 203 -14.58 -2.36 2.42
C GLU A 203 -14.71 -0.82 2.48
N ILE A 204 -14.18 -0.11 1.48
CA ILE A 204 -14.25 1.36 1.42
C ILE A 204 -15.34 1.88 0.47
N ASP A 205 -15.77 1.08 -0.52
CA ASP A 205 -16.72 1.49 -1.56
C ASP A 205 -18.06 1.98 -0.97
N ARG A 206 -18.49 1.38 0.13
CA ARG A 206 -19.74 1.81 0.80
C ARG A 206 -19.62 3.26 1.28
N GLN A 207 -18.49 3.60 1.91
CA GLN A 207 -18.26 4.96 2.41
C GLN A 207 -18.14 5.94 1.24
N LEU A 208 -17.34 5.62 0.23
CA LEU A 208 -17.16 6.48 -0.93
C LEU A 208 -18.50 6.77 -1.65
N LYS A 209 -19.37 5.78 -1.77
CA LYS A 209 -20.70 5.97 -2.40
C LYS A 209 -21.65 6.84 -1.58
N THR A 210 -21.45 6.98 -0.29
CA THR A 210 -22.27 7.87 0.55
C THR A 210 -21.75 9.31 0.57
N GLU A 211 -20.51 9.53 0.19
CA GLU A 211 -19.89 10.85 0.12
C GLU A 211 -20.09 11.53 -1.25
N PHE A 212 -20.47 10.76 -2.28
CA PHE A 212 -20.86 11.25 -3.60
C PHE A 212 -22.36 11.51 -3.71
#